data_a74b8eb883d2eecc0705ee95cc1744cd
#
_entry.id   a74b8eb883d2eecc0705ee95cc1744cd
#
_cell.length_a   1.000
_cell.length_b   1.000
_cell.length_c   1.000
_cell.angle_alpha   90.00
_cell.angle_beta   90.00
_cell.angle_gamma   90.00
#
_symmetry.space_group_name_H-M   'P 1'
#
loop_
_entity.id
_entity.type
_entity.pdbx_description
1 polymer ?
#
loop_
_entity_poly.entity_id
_entity_poly.type
_entity_poly.pdbx_seq_one_letter_code
_entity_poly.pdbx_strand_id
1 'polypeptide(L)'
;MRTIIMGGKEYGARCDLNVLERIAERYGSMTELQEEIGSIKAIKFLACEMINEENYARGEKERITENFVGATLTMAEFADAAEAVMVCLQDCLAPKNA
;
A
#
# COMPACT_ATOMS: atom_id res chain seq x y z
N MET A 1 -1.22 12.91 -5.67
CA MET A 1 -1.45 11.92 -4.61
C MET A 1 -1.86 10.61 -5.25
N ARG A 2 -1.33 9.50 -4.76
CA ARG A 2 -1.75 8.18 -5.24
C ARG A 2 -3.03 7.77 -4.53
N THR A 3 -3.89 7.05 -5.22
CA THR A 3 -5.13 6.56 -4.63
C THR A 3 -5.33 5.09 -4.97
N ILE A 4 -6.07 4.41 -4.09
CA ILE A 4 -6.46 3.02 -4.28
C ILE A 4 -7.98 2.96 -4.18
N ILE A 5 -8.62 2.32 -5.13
CA ILE A 5 -10.08 2.18 -5.12
C ILE A 5 -10.44 0.82 -4.51
N MET A 6 -11.26 0.85 -3.46
CA MET A 6 -11.73 -0.37 -2.79
C MET A 6 -13.21 -0.22 -2.50
N GLY A 7 -14.00 -1.20 -2.94
CA GLY A 7 -15.45 -1.16 -2.75
C GLY A 7 -16.09 0.07 -3.37
N GLY A 8 -15.53 0.56 -4.46
CA GLY A 8 -16.03 1.73 -5.15
C GLY A 8 -15.64 3.06 -4.53
N LYS A 9 -14.88 3.04 -3.43
CA LYS A 9 -14.45 4.26 -2.75
C LYS A 9 -12.96 4.50 -2.97
N GLU A 10 -12.59 5.76 -3.15
CA GLU A 10 -11.20 6.16 -3.38
C GLU A 10 -10.50 6.44 -2.05
N TYR A 11 -9.34 5.81 -1.83
CA TYR A 11 -8.54 6.00 -0.64
C TYR A 11 -7.19 6.58 -1.03
N GLY A 12 -6.74 7.62 -0.34
CA GLY A 12 -5.40 8.16 -0.55
C GLY A 12 -4.35 7.19 -0.02
N ALA A 13 -3.23 7.11 -0.71
CA ALA A 13 -2.13 6.22 -0.34
C ALA A 13 -0.81 6.97 -0.37
N ARG A 14 0.07 6.63 0.56
CA ARG A 14 1.39 7.24 0.68
C ARG A 14 2.42 6.17 1.02
N CYS A 15 3.57 6.26 0.38
CA CYS A 15 4.72 5.44 0.77
C CYS A 15 5.84 6.37 1.20
N ASP A 16 6.35 6.18 2.39
CA ASP A 16 7.45 6.95 2.96
C ASP A 16 8.33 6.02 3.79
N LEU A 17 9.28 6.57 4.53
CA LEU A 17 10.19 5.74 5.33
C LEU A 17 9.45 4.90 6.36
N ASN A 18 8.33 5.38 6.88
CA ASN A 18 7.55 4.59 7.84
C ASN A 18 6.99 3.33 7.18
N VAL A 19 6.49 3.45 5.96
CA VAL A 19 5.99 2.29 5.22
C VAL A 19 7.14 1.34 4.90
N LEU A 20 8.29 1.87 4.46
CA LEU A 20 9.44 1.04 4.14
C LEU A 20 9.94 0.28 5.37
N GLU A 21 9.92 0.91 6.53
CA GLU A 21 10.29 0.24 7.78
C GLU A 21 9.35 -0.92 8.09
N ARG A 22 8.06 -0.74 7.90
CA ARG A 22 7.10 -1.81 8.13
C ARG A 22 7.25 -2.96 7.13
N ILE A 23 7.64 -2.64 5.90
CA ILE A 23 7.97 -3.66 4.92
C ILE A 23 9.17 -4.48 5.40
N ALA A 24 10.22 -3.81 5.86
CA ALA A 24 11.41 -4.49 6.36
C ALA A 24 11.08 -5.37 7.57
N GLU A 25 10.21 -4.90 8.45
CA GLU A 25 9.80 -5.69 9.62
C GLU A 25 9.02 -6.95 9.21
N ARG A 26 8.17 -6.85 8.20
CA ARG A 26 7.35 -7.99 7.76
C ARG A 26 8.14 -8.97 6.91
N TYR A 27 8.93 -8.48 5.97
CA TYR A 27 9.58 -9.31 4.95
C TYR A 27 11.09 -9.48 5.16
N GLY A 28 11.70 -8.65 6.00
CA GLY A 28 13.15 -8.69 6.23
C GLY A 28 13.94 -7.90 5.19
N SER A 29 13.52 -7.89 3.94
CA SER A 29 14.22 -7.16 2.89
C SER A 29 13.28 -6.87 1.73
N MET A 30 13.69 -5.96 0.86
CA MET A 30 12.94 -5.69 -0.36
C MET A 30 12.97 -6.87 -1.32
N THR A 31 14.05 -7.65 -1.30
CA THR A 31 14.14 -8.85 -2.14
C THR A 31 13.07 -9.86 -1.76
N GLU A 32 12.88 -10.08 -0.46
CA GLU A 32 11.84 -11.00 0.00
C GLU A 32 10.44 -10.49 -0.34
N LEU A 33 10.22 -9.18 -0.25
CA LEU A 33 8.96 -8.59 -0.68
C LEU A 33 8.73 -8.85 -2.17
N GLN A 34 9.77 -8.66 -3.00
CA GLN A 34 9.63 -8.82 -4.45
C GLN A 34 9.23 -10.23 -4.84
N GLU A 35 9.61 -11.23 -4.06
CA GLU A 35 9.21 -12.60 -4.33
C GLU A 35 7.71 -12.83 -4.14
N GLU A 36 7.07 -12.02 -3.29
CA GLU A 36 5.65 -12.13 -3.01
C GLU A 36 4.82 -11.01 -3.62
N ILE A 37 5.47 -10.01 -4.22
CA ILE A 37 4.75 -8.85 -4.71
C ILE A 37 3.76 -9.25 -5.79
N GLY A 38 2.56 -8.70 -5.69
CA GLY A 38 1.46 -9.10 -6.58
C GLY A 38 0.57 -10.17 -5.98
N SER A 39 1.01 -10.86 -4.92
CA SER A 39 0.13 -11.78 -4.22
C SER A 39 -0.96 -11.02 -3.48
N ILE A 40 -2.09 -11.69 -3.23
CA ILE A 40 -3.19 -11.08 -2.48
C ILE A 40 -2.70 -10.65 -1.10
N LYS A 41 -1.90 -11.49 -0.46
CA LYS A 41 -1.37 -11.21 0.88
C LYS A 41 -0.51 -9.94 0.89
N ALA A 42 0.39 -9.80 -0.07
CA ALA A 42 1.27 -8.64 -0.13
C ALA A 42 0.48 -7.37 -0.45
N ILE A 43 -0.46 -7.44 -1.37
CA ILE A 43 -1.27 -6.27 -1.74
C ILE A 43 -2.15 -5.82 -0.58
N LYS A 44 -2.74 -6.75 0.16
CA LYS A 44 -3.52 -6.40 1.37
C LYS A 44 -2.66 -5.64 2.37
N PHE A 45 -1.46 -6.14 2.62
CA PHE A 45 -0.54 -5.51 3.57
C PHE A 45 -0.12 -4.12 3.10
N LEU A 46 0.34 -4.03 1.86
CA LEU A 46 0.85 -2.76 1.33
C LEU A 46 -0.24 -1.71 1.23
N ALA A 47 -1.42 -2.07 0.74
CA ALA A 47 -2.54 -1.14 0.65
C ALA A 47 -2.93 -0.63 2.04
N CYS A 48 -3.00 -1.53 3.02
CA CYS A 48 -3.32 -1.17 4.39
C CYS A 48 -2.32 -0.15 4.95
N GLU A 49 -1.04 -0.45 4.82
CA GLU A 49 -0.01 0.42 5.37
C GLU A 49 0.04 1.76 4.66
N MET A 50 -0.09 1.77 3.34
CA MET A 50 -0.03 3.00 2.57
C MET A 50 -1.23 3.91 2.83
N ILE A 51 -2.42 3.34 2.98
CA ILE A 51 -3.63 4.11 3.29
C ILE A 51 -3.55 4.66 4.71
N ASN A 52 -3.13 3.84 5.66
CA ASN A 52 -2.98 4.31 7.05
C ASN A 52 -1.94 5.42 7.16
N GLU A 53 -0.86 5.32 6.40
CA GLU A 53 0.18 6.36 6.43
C GLU A 53 -0.34 7.68 5.86
N GLU A 54 -1.12 7.63 4.78
CA GLU A 54 -1.71 8.84 4.23
C GLU A 54 -2.70 9.46 5.22
N ASN A 55 -3.52 8.63 5.86
CA ASN A 55 -4.47 9.12 6.87
C ASN A 55 -3.73 9.77 8.04
N TYR A 56 -2.66 9.14 8.50
CA TYR A 56 -1.85 9.71 9.57
C TYR A 56 -1.27 11.07 9.18
N ALA A 57 -0.74 11.17 7.96
CA ALA A 57 -0.15 12.41 7.48
C ALA A 57 -1.19 13.53 7.36
N ARG A 58 -2.45 13.18 7.16
CA ARG A 58 -3.55 14.14 7.06
C ARG A 58 -4.19 14.44 8.42
N GLY A 59 -3.67 13.85 9.49
CA GLY A 59 -4.20 14.06 10.83
C GLY A 59 -5.45 13.25 11.15
N GLU A 60 -5.80 12.29 10.33
CA GLU A 60 -6.95 11.43 10.58
C GLU A 60 -6.56 10.34 11.56
N LYS A 61 -7.45 10.04 12.50
CA LYS A 61 -7.18 9.07 13.56
C LYS A 61 -7.60 7.65 13.22
N GLU A 62 -8.50 7.49 12.26
CA GLU A 62 -9.00 6.18 11.89
C GLU A 62 -7.94 5.38 11.16
N ARG A 63 -7.86 4.10 11.50
CA ARG A 63 -6.95 3.17 10.86
C ARG A 63 -7.75 2.01 10.30
N ILE A 64 -7.36 1.56 9.12
CA ILE A 64 -7.94 0.35 8.55
C ILE A 64 -7.03 -0.83 8.88
N THR A 65 -7.55 -2.04 8.69
CA THR A 65 -6.81 -3.28 8.93
C THR A 65 -6.65 -4.04 7.63
N GLU A 66 -5.75 -5.03 7.63
CA GLU A 66 -5.62 -5.92 6.48
C GLU A 66 -6.91 -6.68 6.22
N ASN A 67 -7.62 -7.07 7.27
CA ASN A 67 -8.92 -7.72 7.13
C ASN A 67 -9.93 -6.80 6.45
N PHE A 68 -9.92 -5.51 6.79
CA PHE A 68 -10.79 -4.55 6.14
C PHE A 68 -10.49 -4.48 4.63
N VAL A 69 -9.20 -4.42 4.27
CA VAL A 69 -8.81 -4.41 2.85
C VAL A 69 -9.30 -5.68 2.16
N GLY A 70 -9.07 -6.83 2.79
CA GLY A 70 -9.48 -8.11 2.21
C GLY A 70 -10.98 -8.25 2.03
N ALA A 71 -11.77 -7.63 2.92
CA ALA A 71 -13.22 -7.68 2.83
C ALA A 71 -13.80 -6.64 1.87
N THR A 72 -13.06 -5.57 1.61
CA THR A 72 -13.57 -4.41 0.87
C THR A 72 -13.09 -4.39 -0.58
N LEU A 73 -11.84 -4.76 -0.82
CA LEU A 73 -11.27 -4.78 -2.17
C LEU A 73 -11.87 -5.94 -2.96
N THR A 74 -12.52 -5.61 -4.07
CA THR A 74 -13.18 -6.64 -4.89
C THR A 74 -12.18 -7.23 -5.89
N MET A 75 -12.53 -8.40 -6.43
CA MET A 75 -11.70 -9.01 -7.48
C MET A 75 -11.60 -8.11 -8.71
N ALA A 76 -12.69 -7.42 -9.03
CA ALA A 76 -12.68 -6.51 -10.19
C ALA A 76 -11.72 -5.34 -9.99
N GLU A 77 -11.48 -4.95 -8.73
CA GLU A 77 -10.60 -3.82 -8.40
C GLU A 77 -9.16 -4.25 -8.14
N PHE A 78 -8.91 -5.54 -7.99
CA PHE A 78 -7.63 -6.03 -7.49
C PHE A 78 -6.45 -5.65 -8.40
N ALA A 79 -6.59 -5.81 -9.70
CA ALA A 79 -5.49 -5.53 -10.63
C ALA A 79 -5.11 -4.04 -10.58
N ASP A 80 -6.09 -3.16 -10.54
CA ASP A 80 -5.83 -1.72 -10.47
C ASP A 80 -5.24 -1.33 -9.12
N ALA A 81 -5.71 -1.95 -8.04
CA ALA A 81 -5.15 -1.72 -6.71
C ALA A 81 -3.70 -2.17 -6.63
N ALA A 82 -3.40 -3.35 -7.19
CA ALA A 82 -2.03 -3.86 -7.21
C ALA A 82 -1.11 -2.92 -8.00
N GLU A 83 -1.58 -2.41 -9.13
CA GLU A 83 -0.81 -1.45 -9.91
C GLU A 83 -0.57 -0.16 -9.14
N ALA A 84 -1.61 0.37 -8.48
CA ALA A 84 -1.48 1.60 -7.69
C ALA A 84 -0.47 1.43 -6.55
N VAL A 85 -0.52 0.30 -5.88
CA VAL A 85 0.43 -0.03 -4.80
C VAL A 85 1.86 -0.11 -5.34
N MET A 86 2.03 -0.79 -6.47
CA MET A 86 3.34 -0.94 -7.10
C MET A 86 3.92 0.40 -7.52
N VAL A 87 3.11 1.25 -8.14
CA VAL A 87 3.56 2.57 -8.57
C VAL A 87 3.91 3.44 -7.38
N CYS A 88 3.11 3.39 -6.33
CA CYS A 88 3.37 4.14 -5.11
C CYS A 88 4.72 3.72 -4.49
N LEU A 89 4.97 2.42 -4.44
CA LEU A 89 6.22 1.90 -3.91
C LEU A 89 7.41 2.28 -4.78
N GLN A 90 7.28 2.17 -6.10
CA GLN A 90 8.33 2.53 -7.03
C GLN A 90 8.68 4.01 -6.93
N ASP A 91 7.69 4.88 -6.83
CA ASP A 91 7.93 6.31 -6.67
C ASP A 91 8.71 6.61 -5.41
N CYS A 92 8.41 5.87 -4.34
CA CYS A 92 9.10 6.04 -3.06
C CYS A 92 10.57 5.61 -3.15
N LEU A 93 10.84 4.55 -3.89
CA LEU A 93 12.19 3.98 -4.00
C LEU A 93 13.02 4.62 -5.10
N ALA A 94 12.39 5.29 -6.04
CA ALA A 94 13.11 5.88 -7.18
C ALA A 94 14.00 7.03 -6.71
N PRO A 95 15.23 7.13 -7.21
CA PRO A 95 16.06 8.28 -6.89
C PRO A 95 15.40 9.54 -7.43
N LYS A 96 15.43 10.60 -6.62
CA LYS A 96 14.94 11.87 -7.11
C LYS A 96 15.99 12.46 -8.03
N ASN A 97 15.60 12.74 -9.24
CA ASN A 97 16.45 13.44 -10.17
C ASN A 97 16.36 14.93 -9.87
N ALA A 98 17.48 15.48 -9.70
CA ALA A 98 17.55 16.91 -9.52
C ALA A 98 17.15 17.62 -10.80
#